data_8a5983e0a2138f52a755297cd0856779
#
_entry.id   8a5983e0a2138f52a755297cd0856779
#
_cell.length_a   1.000
_cell.length_b   1.000
_cell.length_c   1.000
_cell.angle_alpha   90.00
_cell.angle_beta   90.00
_cell.angle_gamma   90.00
#
_symmetry.space_group_name_H-M   'P 1'
#
loop_
_entity.id
_entity.type
_entity.pdbx_description
1 polymer ?
#
loop_
_entity_poly.entity_id
_entity_poly.type
_entity_poly.pdbx_seq_one_letter_code
_entity_poly.pdbx_strand_id
1 'polypeptide(L)'
;MYKAQARKTGSVVRINKRERILIIDTHAHYDDEQFDEDREEILGKMQDAGIGMIMDAGSTILSWDKIVKLTEEYPFVYGAIGVHPDEVGNLDETQFARMERLLDKEKIKAVGEIGLDYYWDKENHDLQKEWFIRQLDLARKKEKPVIIHSREAAADTMEIMKEYASGLRGVIHCYSYSAEMAKEYVKMGYYIGIGGVVTFKNAK
;
A
#
# COMPACT_ATOMS: atom_id res chain seq x y z
N MET A 1 -24.44 -34.60 17.64
CA MET A 1 -25.66 -34.07 18.25
C MET A 1 -26.34 -32.94 17.44
N TYR A 2 -25.66 -32.20 16.56
CA TYR A 2 -26.23 -31.08 15.79
C TYR A 2 -27.10 -31.50 14.57
N LYS A 3 -26.94 -32.73 14.05
CA LYS A 3 -27.75 -33.21 12.89
C LYS A 3 -29.20 -33.55 13.23
N ALA A 4 -29.51 -33.79 14.49
CA ALA A 4 -30.87 -34.22 14.91
C ALA A 4 -31.85 -33.05 15.15
N GLN A 5 -31.34 -31.84 15.42
CA GLN A 5 -32.19 -30.66 15.67
C GLN A 5 -32.64 -29.95 14.38
N ALA A 6 -31.82 -30.02 13.30
CA ALA A 6 -32.18 -29.39 12.00
C ALA A 6 -33.37 -30.06 11.30
N ARG A 7 -33.69 -31.31 11.65
CA ARG A 7 -34.86 -32.03 11.03
C ARG A 7 -36.22 -31.65 11.58
N LYS A 8 -36.29 -30.93 12.71
CA LYS A 8 -37.57 -30.59 13.37
C LYS A 8 -38.18 -29.26 12.93
N THR A 9 -37.44 -28.39 12.23
CA THR A 9 -37.92 -27.05 11.90
C THR A 9 -38.12 -26.79 10.41
N GLY A 10 -37.98 -27.78 9.52
CA GLY A 10 -38.20 -27.61 8.08
C GLY A 10 -37.28 -26.60 7.36
N SER A 11 -36.35 -25.97 8.05
CA SER A 11 -35.43 -25.04 7.47
C SER A 11 -34.11 -25.76 7.14
N VAL A 12 -33.89 -25.96 5.83
CA VAL A 12 -32.59 -26.40 5.31
C VAL A 12 -31.61 -25.24 5.54
N VAL A 13 -30.89 -25.26 6.66
CA VAL A 13 -29.70 -24.39 6.83
C VAL A 13 -28.68 -24.93 5.84
N ARG A 14 -28.57 -24.31 4.68
CA ARG A 14 -27.43 -24.51 3.79
C ARG A 14 -26.18 -23.94 4.47
N ILE A 15 -25.50 -24.75 5.29
CA ILE A 15 -24.11 -24.49 5.69
C ILE A 15 -23.25 -24.84 4.47
N ASN A 16 -23.21 -23.93 3.50
CA ASN A 16 -22.26 -23.99 2.41
C ASN A 16 -21.78 -22.57 2.09
N LYS A 17 -21.37 -21.82 3.11
CA LYS A 17 -20.32 -20.85 2.91
C LYS A 17 -19.03 -21.67 2.99
N ARG A 18 -18.45 -22.08 1.84
CA ARG A 18 -17.01 -22.21 1.72
C ARG A 18 -16.49 -20.94 2.36
N GLU A 19 -15.63 -21.07 3.35
CA GLU A 19 -14.85 -19.93 3.85
C GLU A 19 -14.15 -19.39 2.61
N ARG A 20 -14.67 -18.31 2.05
CA ARG A 20 -13.99 -17.63 0.95
C ARG A 20 -12.74 -17.05 1.60
N ILE A 21 -11.57 -17.57 1.21
CA ILE A 21 -10.31 -16.91 1.50
C ILE A 21 -10.41 -15.57 0.79
N LEU A 22 -10.52 -14.50 1.58
CA LEU A 22 -10.52 -13.15 1.05
C LEU A 22 -9.06 -12.74 0.82
N ILE A 23 -8.75 -12.36 -0.40
CA ILE A 23 -7.46 -11.77 -0.74
C ILE A 23 -7.50 -10.31 -0.32
N ILE A 24 -6.44 -9.85 0.34
CA ILE A 24 -6.19 -8.44 0.61
C ILE A 24 -5.08 -8.01 -0.34
N ASP A 25 -5.40 -7.11 -1.26
CA ASP A 25 -4.41 -6.47 -2.11
C ASP A 25 -3.85 -5.26 -1.34
N THR A 26 -2.61 -5.36 -0.92
CA THR A 26 -1.97 -4.35 -0.07
C THR A 26 -1.33 -3.22 -0.86
N HIS A 27 -1.33 -3.30 -2.20
CA HIS A 27 -0.75 -2.27 -3.05
C HIS A 27 -1.30 -2.34 -4.47
N ALA A 28 -2.11 -1.38 -4.84
CA ALA A 28 -2.67 -1.21 -6.17
C ALA A 28 -2.69 0.27 -6.54
N HIS A 29 -2.86 0.55 -7.82
CA HIS A 29 -2.95 1.90 -8.38
C HIS A 29 -4.19 2.01 -9.29
N TYR A 30 -5.38 1.78 -8.73
CA TYR A 30 -6.62 1.93 -9.48
C TYR A 30 -6.97 3.40 -9.77
N ASP A 31 -6.25 4.35 -9.16
CA ASP A 31 -6.27 5.77 -9.47
C ASP A 31 -5.62 6.11 -10.83
N ASP A 32 -4.72 5.24 -11.33
CA ASP A 32 -3.97 5.46 -12.58
C ASP A 32 -4.90 5.61 -13.79
N GLU A 33 -4.50 6.48 -14.74
CA GLU A 33 -5.27 6.76 -15.95
C GLU A 33 -5.43 5.54 -16.87
N GLN A 34 -4.55 4.53 -16.76
CA GLN A 34 -4.66 3.28 -17.48
C GLN A 34 -5.96 2.54 -17.19
N PHE A 35 -6.60 2.80 -16.05
CA PHE A 35 -7.89 2.23 -15.66
C PHE A 35 -9.09 3.13 -16.00
N ASP A 36 -8.91 4.32 -16.58
CA ASP A 36 -10.02 5.28 -16.79
C ASP A 36 -11.15 4.70 -17.64
N GLU A 37 -10.87 3.78 -18.57
CA GLU A 37 -11.87 3.17 -19.44
C GLU A 37 -12.69 2.05 -18.78
N ASP A 38 -12.09 1.30 -17.82
CA ASP A 38 -12.68 0.06 -17.29
C ASP A 38 -12.63 -0.06 -15.75
N ARG A 39 -12.18 0.96 -15.04
CA ARG A 39 -12.04 0.99 -13.57
C ARG A 39 -13.30 0.55 -12.85
N GLU A 40 -14.46 1.07 -13.24
CA GLU A 40 -15.72 0.75 -12.61
C GLU A 40 -16.08 -0.73 -12.82
N GLU A 41 -15.86 -1.24 -14.04
CA GLU A 41 -16.11 -2.64 -14.37
C GLU A 41 -15.21 -3.57 -13.57
N ILE A 42 -13.92 -3.25 -13.50
CA ILE A 42 -12.92 -4.03 -12.77
C ILE A 42 -13.23 -4.04 -11.27
N LEU A 43 -13.38 -2.87 -10.66
CA LEU A 43 -13.66 -2.75 -9.22
C LEU A 43 -14.99 -3.39 -8.86
N GLY A 44 -16.02 -3.27 -9.72
CA GLY A 44 -17.32 -3.90 -9.52
C GLY A 44 -17.26 -5.43 -9.44
N LYS A 45 -16.24 -6.08 -10.02
CA LYS A 45 -16.06 -7.54 -10.04
C LYS A 45 -15.15 -8.06 -8.93
N MET A 46 -14.43 -7.20 -8.21
CA MET A 46 -13.38 -7.61 -7.29
C MET A 46 -13.87 -8.51 -6.15
N GLN A 47 -15.01 -8.18 -5.55
CA GLN A 47 -15.55 -8.99 -4.45
C GLN A 47 -15.97 -10.39 -4.91
N ASP A 48 -16.54 -10.51 -6.11
CA ASP A 48 -16.89 -11.80 -6.71
C ASP A 48 -15.65 -12.62 -7.08
N ALA A 49 -14.57 -11.94 -7.45
CA ALA A 49 -13.25 -12.56 -7.66
C ALA A 49 -12.55 -13.00 -6.35
N GLY A 50 -13.12 -12.66 -5.18
CA GLY A 50 -12.55 -13.04 -3.88
C GLY A 50 -11.64 -11.99 -3.26
N ILE A 51 -11.54 -10.78 -3.84
CA ILE A 51 -10.80 -9.66 -3.27
C ILE A 51 -11.68 -9.02 -2.20
N GLY A 52 -11.23 -9.05 -0.96
CA GLY A 52 -11.97 -8.51 0.19
C GLY A 52 -11.59 -7.08 0.57
N MET A 53 -10.38 -6.68 0.23
CA MET A 53 -9.85 -5.34 0.52
C MET A 53 -8.79 -4.97 -0.50
N ILE A 54 -8.73 -3.69 -0.85
CA ILE A 54 -7.70 -3.10 -1.70
C ILE A 54 -7.13 -1.89 -0.99
N MET A 55 -5.80 -1.76 -0.99
CA MET A 55 -5.08 -0.54 -0.64
C MET A 55 -4.63 0.14 -1.93
N ASP A 56 -5.28 1.23 -2.29
CA ASP A 56 -4.91 2.07 -3.44
C ASP A 56 -3.84 3.07 -3.00
N ALA A 57 -2.65 3.00 -3.59
CA ALA A 57 -1.46 3.68 -3.12
C ALA A 57 -1.12 4.91 -3.97
N GLY A 58 -1.07 6.08 -3.35
CA GLY A 58 -0.73 7.34 -4.02
C GLY A 58 0.74 7.39 -4.41
N SER A 59 1.01 7.65 -5.68
CA SER A 59 2.35 7.86 -6.21
C SER A 59 2.65 9.33 -6.49
N THR A 60 1.63 10.12 -6.84
CA THR A 60 1.77 11.53 -7.20
C THR A 60 0.81 12.42 -6.42
N ILE A 61 1.05 13.72 -6.40
CA ILE A 61 0.10 14.69 -5.83
C ILE A 61 -1.23 14.74 -6.59
N LEU A 62 -1.24 14.32 -7.86
CA LEU A 62 -2.43 14.29 -8.70
C LEU A 62 -3.33 13.09 -8.42
N SER A 63 -2.76 11.99 -7.92
CA SER A 63 -3.50 10.77 -7.60
C SER A 63 -4.39 10.91 -6.36
N TRP A 64 -4.05 11.78 -5.43
CA TRP A 64 -4.69 11.84 -4.11
C TRP A 64 -6.21 12.04 -4.14
N ASP A 65 -6.72 12.91 -5.01
CA ASP A 65 -8.17 13.16 -5.09
C ASP A 65 -8.92 11.97 -5.68
N LYS A 66 -8.33 11.29 -6.68
CA LYS A 66 -8.90 10.06 -7.24
C LYS A 66 -8.95 8.96 -6.18
N ILE A 67 -7.85 8.75 -5.43
CA ILE A 67 -7.80 7.76 -4.34
C ILE A 67 -8.86 8.05 -3.29
N VAL A 68 -8.97 9.29 -2.82
CA VAL A 68 -10.01 9.68 -1.86
C VAL A 68 -11.39 9.33 -2.40
N LYS A 69 -11.68 9.71 -3.65
CA LYS A 69 -12.96 9.41 -4.31
C LYS A 69 -13.21 7.89 -4.36
N LEU A 70 -12.24 7.08 -4.77
CA LEU A 70 -12.37 5.63 -4.82
C LEU A 70 -12.66 5.03 -3.44
N THR A 71 -12.03 5.56 -2.38
CA THR A 71 -12.35 5.11 -1.03
C THR A 71 -13.77 5.45 -0.59
N GLU A 72 -14.34 6.55 -1.06
CA GLU A 72 -15.72 6.96 -0.77
C GLU A 72 -16.74 6.13 -1.56
N GLU A 73 -16.42 5.78 -2.81
CA GLU A 73 -17.30 5.01 -3.72
C GLU A 73 -17.33 3.51 -3.41
N TYR A 74 -16.18 2.92 -3.04
CA TYR A 74 -16.06 1.47 -2.84
C TYR A 74 -15.80 1.11 -1.38
N PRO A 75 -16.70 0.38 -0.69
CA PRO A 75 -16.55 0.06 0.73
C PRO A 75 -15.26 -0.73 1.06
N PHE A 76 -14.77 -1.54 0.13
CA PHE A 76 -13.60 -2.41 0.28
C PHE A 76 -12.29 -1.74 -0.18
N VAL A 77 -12.33 -0.52 -0.73
CA VAL A 77 -11.14 0.25 -1.10
C VAL A 77 -10.74 1.17 0.04
N TYR A 78 -9.48 1.13 0.40
CA TYR A 78 -8.78 2.02 1.32
C TYR A 78 -7.67 2.72 0.58
N GLY A 79 -7.22 3.86 1.07
CA GLY A 79 -6.16 4.65 0.43
C GLY A 79 -4.91 4.77 1.28
N ALA A 80 -3.79 4.88 0.59
CA ALA A 80 -2.56 5.42 1.13
C ALA A 80 -2.22 6.72 0.40
N ILE A 81 -1.76 7.74 1.13
CA ILE A 81 -1.37 9.04 0.58
C ILE A 81 0.11 9.24 0.82
N GLY A 82 0.85 9.42 -0.24
CA GLY A 82 2.27 9.64 -0.26
C GLY A 82 2.72 10.23 -1.60
N VAL A 83 4.03 10.47 -1.74
CA VAL A 83 4.66 10.86 -3.01
C VAL A 83 5.83 9.93 -3.26
N HIS A 84 5.75 9.23 -4.39
CA HIS A 84 6.79 8.33 -4.88
C HIS A 84 8.11 9.07 -5.09
N PRO A 85 9.26 8.45 -4.84
CA PRO A 85 10.56 9.11 -4.89
C PRO A 85 10.89 9.81 -6.21
N ASP A 86 10.44 9.32 -7.36
CA ASP A 86 10.66 9.98 -8.66
C ASP A 86 9.76 11.21 -8.90
N GLU A 87 8.75 11.41 -8.05
CA GLU A 87 7.80 12.52 -8.11
C GLU A 87 8.02 13.60 -7.04
N VAL A 88 8.99 13.42 -6.14
CA VAL A 88 9.22 14.36 -5.03
C VAL A 88 9.68 15.75 -5.49
N GLY A 89 10.18 15.89 -6.72
CA GLY A 89 10.49 17.19 -7.32
C GLY A 89 9.26 18.11 -7.49
N ASN A 90 8.06 17.55 -7.47
CA ASN A 90 6.79 18.26 -7.55
C ASN A 90 6.18 18.59 -6.18
N LEU A 91 6.81 18.12 -5.09
CA LEU A 91 6.30 18.29 -3.73
C LEU A 91 6.86 19.58 -3.10
N ASP A 92 5.98 20.40 -2.59
CA ASP A 92 6.29 21.61 -1.84
C ASP A 92 5.58 21.64 -0.48
N GLU A 93 5.81 22.66 0.32
CA GLU A 93 5.20 22.81 1.64
C GLU A 93 3.66 22.90 1.59
N THR A 94 3.11 23.46 0.52
CA THR A 94 1.66 23.56 0.32
C THR A 94 1.05 22.19 0.08
N GLN A 95 1.69 21.39 -0.80
CA GLN A 95 1.28 20.02 -1.08
C GLN A 95 1.50 19.12 0.13
N PHE A 96 2.59 19.28 0.86
CA PHE A 96 2.85 18.53 2.07
C PHE A 96 1.81 18.79 3.16
N ALA A 97 1.43 20.07 3.35
CA ALA A 97 0.32 20.42 4.25
C ALA A 97 -1.04 19.86 3.77
N ARG A 98 -1.25 19.76 2.45
CA ARG A 98 -2.44 19.09 1.90
C ARG A 98 -2.41 17.59 2.18
N MET A 99 -1.27 16.93 1.97
CA MET A 99 -1.06 15.53 2.31
C MET A 99 -1.41 15.26 3.78
N GLU A 100 -0.90 16.09 4.68
CA GLU A 100 -1.20 15.99 6.12
C GLU A 100 -2.71 16.00 6.42
N ARG A 101 -3.48 16.88 5.76
CA ARG A 101 -4.94 16.95 5.93
C ARG A 101 -5.66 15.71 5.37
N LEU A 102 -5.20 15.20 4.22
CA LEU A 102 -5.80 14.02 3.60
C LEU A 102 -5.64 12.77 4.44
N LEU A 103 -4.53 12.65 5.18
CA LEU A 103 -4.28 11.54 6.11
C LEU A 103 -5.28 11.47 7.27
N ASP A 104 -6.03 12.54 7.55
CA ASP A 104 -7.08 12.53 8.57
C ASP A 104 -8.40 11.91 8.08
N LYS A 105 -8.55 11.66 6.78
CA LYS A 105 -9.74 11.00 6.25
C LYS A 105 -9.84 9.54 6.74
N GLU A 106 -11.05 9.11 7.08
CA GLU A 106 -11.30 7.82 7.74
C GLU A 106 -10.72 6.62 6.97
N LYS A 107 -10.87 6.57 5.66
CA LYS A 107 -10.43 5.44 4.84
C LYS A 107 -9.03 5.57 4.29
N ILE A 108 -8.32 6.65 4.59
CA ILE A 108 -6.89 6.79 4.31
C ILE A 108 -6.11 6.17 5.47
N LYS A 109 -5.50 5.01 5.23
CA LYS A 109 -4.98 4.14 6.28
C LYS A 109 -3.47 4.09 6.38
N ALA A 110 -2.74 4.59 5.38
CA ALA A 110 -1.29 4.54 5.35
C ALA A 110 -0.69 5.81 4.74
N VAL A 111 0.58 6.05 5.02
CA VAL A 111 1.43 6.97 4.26
C VAL A 111 2.18 6.14 3.22
N GLY A 112 2.01 6.46 1.96
CA GLY A 112 2.61 5.72 0.85
C GLY A 112 1.96 6.03 -0.51
N GLU A 113 2.69 5.72 -1.54
CA GLU A 113 3.98 5.06 -1.60
C GLU A 113 5.11 6.08 -1.39
N ILE A 114 6.09 5.77 -0.54
CA ILE A 114 7.22 6.64 -0.20
C ILE A 114 8.53 5.84 -0.19
N GLY A 115 9.66 6.48 -0.37
CA GLY A 115 10.93 5.77 -0.31
C GLY A 115 12.01 6.34 -1.23
N LEU A 116 12.79 5.45 -1.87
CA LEU A 116 13.90 5.80 -2.76
C LEU A 116 13.85 5.00 -4.06
N ASP A 117 14.06 5.68 -5.20
CA ASP A 117 14.22 5.07 -6.52
C ASP A 117 15.42 5.68 -7.25
N TYR A 118 16.53 4.94 -7.32
CA TYR A 118 17.74 5.36 -8.02
C TYR A 118 17.82 4.80 -9.44
N TYR A 119 16.80 4.06 -9.84
CA TYR A 119 16.70 3.56 -11.21
C TYR A 119 16.09 4.62 -12.16
N TRP A 120 14.99 5.23 -11.74
CA TRP A 120 14.30 6.24 -12.54
C TRP A 120 14.89 7.64 -12.38
N ASP A 121 15.17 8.05 -11.16
CA ASP A 121 15.78 9.34 -10.86
C ASP A 121 17.21 9.15 -10.31
N LYS A 122 18.19 9.40 -11.14
CA LYS A 122 19.61 9.19 -10.84
C LYS A 122 20.32 10.42 -10.28
N GLU A 123 19.66 11.57 -10.27
CA GLU A 123 20.29 12.85 -9.97
C GLU A 123 19.83 13.44 -8.62
N ASN A 124 18.59 13.19 -8.21
CA ASN A 124 17.98 13.87 -7.06
C ASN A 124 17.95 13.00 -5.77
N HIS A 125 18.97 12.16 -5.55
CA HIS A 125 19.01 11.24 -4.41
C HIS A 125 18.85 11.95 -3.07
N ASP A 126 19.48 13.11 -2.87
CA ASP A 126 19.41 13.86 -1.62
C ASP A 126 18.00 14.43 -1.39
N LEU A 127 17.34 14.90 -2.44
CA LEU A 127 15.96 15.36 -2.38
C LEU A 127 15.00 14.21 -2.06
N GLN A 128 15.20 13.03 -2.66
CA GLN A 128 14.43 11.83 -2.34
C GLN A 128 14.59 11.44 -0.86
N LYS A 129 15.82 11.44 -0.33
CA LYS A 129 16.10 11.15 1.09
C LYS A 129 15.41 12.16 2.01
N GLU A 130 15.51 13.45 1.71
CA GLU A 130 14.87 14.50 2.50
C GLU A 130 13.36 14.28 2.59
N TRP A 131 12.69 14.12 1.44
CA TRP A 131 11.24 13.92 1.43
C TRP A 131 10.83 12.56 2.00
N PHE A 132 11.64 11.52 1.84
CA PHE A 132 11.37 10.23 2.47
C PHE A 132 11.34 10.36 3.99
N ILE A 133 12.35 11.00 4.60
CA ILE A 133 12.42 11.24 6.05
C ILE A 133 11.23 12.07 6.51
N ARG A 134 10.89 13.14 5.82
CA ARG A 134 9.75 14.00 6.15
C ARG A 134 8.42 13.25 6.10
N GLN A 135 8.23 12.37 5.14
CA GLN A 135 7.03 11.54 5.03
C GLN A 135 6.97 10.46 6.12
N LEU A 136 8.12 9.90 6.54
CA LEU A 136 8.21 9.01 7.72
C LEU A 136 7.81 9.74 9.01
N ASP A 137 8.29 10.98 9.20
CA ASP A 137 7.93 11.78 10.37
C ASP A 137 6.44 12.14 10.37
N LEU A 138 5.87 12.42 9.21
CA LEU A 138 4.44 12.64 9.08
C LEU A 138 3.64 11.38 9.41
N ALA A 139 4.09 10.20 8.94
CA ALA A 139 3.48 8.93 9.27
C ALA A 139 3.48 8.68 10.79
N ARG A 140 4.59 8.99 11.46
CA ARG A 140 4.69 8.91 12.93
C ARG A 140 3.73 9.87 13.62
N LYS A 141 3.69 11.14 13.18
CA LYS A 141 2.77 12.16 13.71
C LYS A 141 1.30 11.75 13.58
N LYS A 142 0.95 11.07 12.48
CA LYS A 142 -0.42 10.62 12.18
C LYS A 142 -0.72 9.21 12.66
N GLU A 143 0.25 8.54 13.29
CA GLU A 143 0.11 7.15 13.75
C GLU A 143 -0.31 6.18 12.63
N LYS A 144 0.18 6.43 11.41
CA LYS A 144 -0.14 5.63 10.23
C LYS A 144 0.99 4.67 9.88
N PRO A 145 0.68 3.45 9.40
CA PRO A 145 1.68 2.58 8.79
C PRO A 145 2.17 3.18 7.47
N VAL A 146 3.29 2.65 6.98
CA VAL A 146 3.94 3.12 5.76
C VAL A 146 4.02 2.04 4.69
N ILE A 147 3.95 2.45 3.42
CA ILE A 147 4.23 1.61 2.25
C ILE A 147 5.53 2.11 1.64
N ILE A 148 6.57 1.30 1.71
CA ILE A 148 7.93 1.69 1.33
C ILE A 148 8.29 1.13 -0.03
N HIS A 149 8.64 2.03 -0.93
CA HIS A 149 9.28 1.76 -2.20
C HIS A 149 10.80 1.76 -2.04
N SER A 150 11.50 0.82 -2.69
CA SER A 150 12.94 0.82 -2.76
C SER A 150 13.42 0.16 -4.03
N ARG A 151 14.11 0.91 -4.89
CA ARG A 151 14.64 0.41 -6.14
C ARG A 151 16.06 0.95 -6.39
N GLU A 152 17.02 0.02 -6.53
CA GLU A 152 18.46 0.32 -6.64
C GLU A 152 19.01 1.20 -5.52
N ALA A 153 18.30 1.27 -4.38
CA ALA A 153 18.60 2.14 -3.24
C ALA A 153 18.68 1.36 -1.91
N ALA A 154 19.03 0.07 -1.96
CA ALA A 154 18.93 -0.84 -0.84
C ALA A 154 19.66 -0.37 0.45
N ALA A 155 20.88 0.14 0.31
CA ALA A 155 21.70 0.57 1.45
C ALA A 155 21.12 1.81 2.12
N ASP A 156 20.82 2.85 1.34
CA ASP A 156 20.29 4.11 1.84
C ASP A 156 18.89 3.95 2.42
N THR A 157 18.03 3.12 1.77
CA THR A 157 16.72 2.79 2.33
C THR A 157 16.85 2.11 3.69
N MET A 158 17.75 1.13 3.83
CA MET A 158 17.95 0.42 5.08
C MET A 158 18.49 1.36 6.17
N GLU A 159 19.42 2.26 5.83
CA GLU A 159 19.98 3.25 6.75
C GLU A 159 18.89 4.20 7.27
N ILE A 160 18.13 4.82 6.37
CA ILE A 160 17.02 5.71 6.73
C ILE A 160 15.96 4.98 7.56
N MET A 161 15.60 3.77 7.17
CA MET A 161 14.63 2.98 7.93
C MET A 161 15.10 2.66 9.35
N LYS A 162 16.38 2.37 9.56
CA LYS A 162 16.95 2.14 10.89
C LYS A 162 16.95 3.39 11.75
N GLU A 163 17.28 4.53 11.16
CA GLU A 163 17.45 5.79 11.88
C GLU A 163 16.10 6.49 12.13
N TYR A 164 15.26 6.58 11.11
CA TYR A 164 14.05 7.42 11.13
C TYR A 164 12.74 6.65 11.23
N ALA A 165 12.69 5.34 10.99
CA ALA A 165 11.44 4.59 10.96
C ALA A 165 11.21 3.69 12.20
N SER A 166 11.99 3.89 13.27
CA SER A 166 11.81 3.16 14.52
C SER A 166 10.42 3.39 15.10
N GLY A 167 9.74 2.31 15.48
CA GLY A 167 8.37 2.33 16.03
C GLY A 167 7.25 2.45 15.00
N LEU A 168 7.55 2.74 13.73
CA LEU A 168 6.60 2.64 12.65
C LEU A 168 6.38 1.18 12.26
N ARG A 169 5.25 0.93 11.61
CA ARG A 169 4.91 -0.36 10.98
C ARG A 169 4.62 -0.13 9.51
N GLY A 170 4.72 -1.15 8.72
CA GLY A 170 4.42 -1.03 7.30
C GLY A 170 4.88 -2.23 6.49
N VAL A 171 4.98 -2.02 5.19
CA VAL A 171 5.39 -3.01 4.22
C VAL A 171 6.51 -2.45 3.36
N ILE A 172 7.53 -3.26 3.08
CA ILE A 172 8.48 -3.01 2.00
C ILE A 172 7.83 -3.60 0.74
N HIS A 173 7.31 -2.72 -0.09
CA HIS A 173 6.53 -3.09 -1.26
C HIS A 173 7.42 -3.71 -2.34
N CYS A 174 6.86 -4.66 -3.09
CA CYS A 174 7.50 -5.30 -4.27
C CYS A 174 8.98 -5.65 -4.04
N TYR A 175 9.26 -6.25 -2.89
CA TYR A 175 10.61 -6.53 -2.42
C TYR A 175 11.41 -7.39 -3.41
N SER A 176 12.60 -6.93 -3.79
CA SER A 176 13.46 -7.58 -4.79
C SER A 176 14.94 -7.64 -4.41
N TYR A 177 15.26 -7.53 -3.11
CA TYR A 177 16.63 -7.64 -2.59
C TYR A 177 16.89 -9.00 -1.94
N SER A 178 18.01 -9.13 -1.20
CA SER A 178 18.41 -10.40 -0.60
C SER A 178 17.53 -10.83 0.58
N ALA A 179 17.48 -12.14 0.83
CA ALA A 179 16.76 -12.69 1.98
C ALA A 179 17.33 -12.22 3.34
N GLU A 180 18.63 -11.92 3.40
CA GLU A 180 19.29 -11.39 4.59
C GLU A 180 18.75 -10.00 4.94
N MET A 181 18.62 -9.13 3.95
CA MET A 181 18.06 -7.80 4.13
C MET A 181 16.57 -7.86 4.48
N ALA A 182 15.80 -8.79 3.88
CA ALA A 182 14.41 -9.01 4.27
C ALA A 182 14.27 -9.36 5.76
N LYS A 183 15.17 -10.20 6.29
CA LYS A 183 15.19 -10.56 7.72
C LYS A 183 15.42 -9.35 8.62
N GLU A 184 16.23 -8.39 8.19
CA GLU A 184 16.45 -7.14 8.95
C GLU A 184 15.16 -6.30 8.99
N TYR A 185 14.46 -6.11 7.87
CA TYR A 185 13.16 -5.43 7.87
C TYR A 185 12.12 -6.14 8.75
N VAL A 186 12.06 -7.48 8.70
CA VAL A 186 11.15 -8.26 9.55
C VAL A 186 11.49 -8.09 11.05
N LYS A 187 12.78 -8.05 11.43
CA LYS A 187 13.21 -7.77 12.81
C LYS A 187 12.80 -6.36 13.26
N MET A 188 12.75 -5.40 12.35
CA MET A 188 12.25 -4.05 12.59
C MET A 188 10.72 -3.97 12.70
N GLY A 189 10.00 -5.07 12.42
CA GLY A 189 8.54 -5.15 12.49
C GLY A 189 7.82 -4.84 11.18
N TYR A 190 8.53 -4.83 10.05
CA TYR A 190 7.95 -4.60 8.73
C TYR A 190 7.54 -5.91 8.06
N TYR A 191 6.51 -5.84 7.23
CA TYR A 191 6.12 -6.91 6.32
C TYR A 191 6.90 -6.79 5.01
N ILE A 192 7.01 -7.91 4.29
CA ILE A 192 7.64 -7.98 2.98
C ILE A 192 6.55 -8.23 1.96
N GLY A 193 6.37 -7.29 1.03
CA GLY A 193 5.42 -7.39 -0.07
C GLY A 193 6.04 -8.12 -1.25
N ILE A 194 5.39 -9.18 -1.73
CA ILE A 194 5.83 -9.94 -2.90
C ILE A 194 4.97 -9.52 -4.09
N GLY A 195 5.58 -8.87 -5.07
CA GLY A 195 4.93 -8.43 -6.31
C GLY A 195 5.00 -9.45 -7.43
N GLY A 196 4.35 -9.15 -8.55
CA GLY A 196 4.33 -9.99 -9.76
C GLY A 196 5.72 -10.28 -10.35
N VAL A 197 6.72 -9.49 -9.99
CA VAL A 197 8.14 -9.67 -10.39
C VAL A 197 8.64 -11.07 -10.03
N VAL A 198 8.17 -11.69 -8.95
CA VAL A 198 8.54 -13.05 -8.52
C VAL A 198 8.24 -14.10 -9.60
N THR A 199 7.31 -13.82 -10.51
CA THR A 199 6.93 -14.73 -11.60
C THR A 199 7.85 -14.64 -12.83
N PHE A 200 8.74 -13.64 -12.88
CA PHE A 200 9.65 -13.47 -14.00
C PHE A 200 10.77 -14.50 -13.95
N LYS A 201 11.18 -15.00 -15.13
CA LYS A 201 12.22 -16.03 -15.25
C LYS A 201 13.55 -15.64 -14.58
N ASN A 202 13.83 -14.35 -14.51
CA ASN A 202 15.07 -13.78 -13.92
C ASN A 202 14.78 -13.08 -12.57
N ALA A 203 13.68 -13.40 -11.90
CA ALA A 203 13.42 -12.88 -10.55
C ALA A 203 14.57 -13.29 -9.60
N LYS A 204 15.02 -12.33 -8.80
CA LYS A 204 16.09 -12.55 -7.81
C LYS A 204 15.49 -12.82 -6.43
#